data_f9f17531cf96c2674b62bec83a04261d
#
_entry.id   f9f17531cf96c2674b62bec83a04261d
#
_cell.length_a   1.000
_cell.length_b   1.000
_cell.length_c   1.000
_cell.angle_alpha   90.00
_cell.angle_beta   90.00
_cell.angle_gamma   90.00
#
_symmetry.space_group_name_H-M   'P 1'
#
loop_
_entity.id
_entity.type
_entity.pdbx_description
1 polymer ?
#
loop_
_entity_poly.entity_id
_entity_poly.type
_entity_poly.pdbx_seq_one_letter_code
_entity_poly.pdbx_strand_id
1 'polypeptide(L)'
;MKPSDLGLLALRLGAGSILAVHGLPKLMGGEGRTAPAWLSRLMGPNYQAAWERSGPVNFGKVLANMGVPMPEMAARASGLAELGGGLGLIAGAGTPVAGLVAAGNMAVAVRRAHWRQGFYGQGGYEFPLLLGAAALALALTGPGRLSVDRWV
;
A
#
# COMPACT_ATOMS: atom_id res chain seq x y z
N MET A 1 7.89 28.57 -0.06
CA MET A 1 7.91 27.11 0.03
C MET A 1 9.14 26.71 0.81
N LYS A 2 9.00 25.89 1.83
CA LYS A 2 10.14 25.43 2.64
C LYS A 2 10.72 24.14 2.03
N PRO A 3 12.00 23.82 2.20
CA PRO A 3 12.57 22.55 1.74
C PRO A 3 11.83 21.33 2.29
N SER A 4 11.30 21.43 3.51
CA SER A 4 10.44 20.38 4.10
C SER A 4 9.16 20.08 3.31
N ASP A 5 8.56 21.09 2.64
CA ASP A 5 7.36 20.88 1.83
C ASP A 5 7.65 19.98 0.62
N LEU A 6 8.82 20.14 0.00
CA LEU A 6 9.27 19.28 -1.10
C LEU A 6 9.61 17.87 -0.62
N GLY A 7 10.25 17.74 0.54
CA GLY A 7 10.54 16.44 1.14
C GLY A 7 9.27 15.66 1.45
N LEU A 8 8.27 16.31 2.04
CA LEU A 8 6.97 15.70 2.31
C LEU A 8 6.22 15.31 1.02
N LEU A 9 6.25 16.16 -0.02
CA LEU A 9 5.69 15.83 -1.32
C LEU A 9 6.37 14.59 -1.92
N ALA A 10 7.69 14.54 -1.94
CA ALA A 10 8.46 13.40 -2.46
C ALA A 10 8.13 12.11 -1.70
N LEU A 11 8.06 12.19 -0.36
CA LEU A 11 7.70 11.04 0.49
C LEU A 11 6.27 10.55 0.22
N ARG A 12 5.31 11.47 0.06
CA ARG A 12 3.92 11.16 -0.28
C ARG A 12 3.81 10.50 -1.64
N LEU A 13 4.46 11.05 -2.67
CA LEU A 13 4.44 10.49 -4.01
C LEU A 13 5.10 9.11 -4.03
N GLY A 14 6.25 8.93 -3.39
CA GLY A 14 6.95 7.65 -3.34
C GLY A 14 6.14 6.58 -2.60
N ALA A 15 5.89 6.79 -1.31
CA ALA A 15 5.18 5.81 -0.49
C ALA A 15 3.73 5.58 -0.97
N GLY A 16 3.03 6.66 -1.32
CA GLY A 16 1.64 6.58 -1.79
C GLY A 16 1.49 5.83 -3.11
N SER A 17 2.40 6.05 -4.08
CA SER A 17 2.37 5.33 -5.36
C SER A 17 2.64 3.84 -5.18
N ILE A 18 3.61 3.48 -4.35
CA ILE A 18 3.90 2.07 -4.05
C ILE A 18 2.66 1.41 -3.42
N LEU A 19 2.07 2.01 -2.40
CA LEU A 19 0.88 1.48 -1.75
C LEU A 19 -0.28 1.33 -2.74
N ALA A 20 -0.59 2.36 -3.53
CA ALA A 20 -1.69 2.32 -4.50
C ALA A 20 -1.50 1.21 -5.54
N VAL A 21 -0.29 1.07 -6.08
CA VAL A 21 0.04 0.03 -7.07
C VAL A 21 -0.07 -1.38 -6.48
N HIS A 22 0.27 -1.57 -5.20
CA HIS A 22 0.09 -2.86 -4.51
C HIS A 22 -1.35 -3.14 -4.11
N GLY A 23 -2.15 -2.13 -3.81
CA GLY A 23 -3.56 -2.26 -3.47
C GLY A 23 -4.45 -2.63 -4.66
N LEU A 24 -4.16 -2.09 -5.84
CA LEU A 24 -4.94 -2.32 -7.06
C LEU A 24 -5.15 -3.82 -7.39
N PRO A 25 -4.09 -4.65 -7.53
CA PRO A 25 -4.27 -6.06 -7.85
C PRO A 25 -4.97 -6.84 -6.74
N LYS A 26 -4.86 -6.43 -5.47
CA LYS A 26 -5.59 -7.08 -4.37
C LYS A 26 -7.10 -6.91 -4.48
N LEU A 27 -7.56 -5.79 -5.04
CA LEU A 27 -8.99 -5.50 -5.21
C LEU A 27 -9.55 -5.97 -6.55
N MET A 28 -8.80 -5.76 -7.62
CA MET A 28 -9.28 -5.89 -8.99
C MET A 28 -8.69 -7.09 -9.73
N GLY A 29 -7.61 -7.68 -9.20
CA GLY A 29 -6.95 -8.84 -9.77
C GLY A 29 -7.71 -10.14 -9.55
N GLY A 30 -7.12 -11.24 -10.00
CA GLY A 30 -7.63 -12.61 -9.87
C GLY A 30 -7.39 -13.41 -11.14
N GLU A 31 -7.71 -14.68 -11.08
CA GLU A 31 -7.57 -15.61 -12.19
C GLU A 31 -8.32 -15.13 -13.44
N GLY A 32 -7.64 -15.15 -14.59
CA GLY A 32 -8.18 -14.66 -15.86
C GLY A 32 -8.33 -13.15 -15.97
N ARG A 33 -7.92 -12.37 -14.98
CA ARG A 33 -7.95 -10.91 -15.02
C ARG A 33 -6.62 -10.32 -15.47
N THR A 34 -6.69 -9.31 -16.30
CA THR A 34 -5.51 -8.60 -16.81
C THR A 34 -5.43 -7.18 -16.27
N ALA A 35 -4.21 -6.76 -15.95
CA ALA A 35 -3.96 -5.36 -15.62
C ALA A 35 -4.17 -4.47 -16.87
N PRO A 36 -4.59 -3.20 -16.69
CA PRO A 36 -4.63 -2.26 -17.80
C PRO A 36 -3.27 -2.18 -18.51
N ALA A 37 -3.28 -2.22 -19.85
CA ALA A 37 -2.05 -2.32 -20.65
C ALA A 37 -1.05 -1.18 -20.38
N TRP A 38 -1.54 0.04 -20.18
CA TRP A 38 -0.69 1.19 -19.85
C TRP A 38 0.00 1.02 -18.48
N LEU A 39 -0.72 0.44 -17.52
CA LEU A 39 -0.18 0.22 -16.16
C LEU A 39 0.86 -0.92 -16.16
N SER A 40 0.58 -2.01 -16.89
CA SER A 40 1.56 -3.09 -17.05
C SER A 40 2.84 -2.63 -17.73
N ARG A 41 2.73 -1.72 -18.74
CA ARG A 41 3.91 -1.13 -19.38
C ARG A 41 4.74 -0.29 -18.42
N LEU A 42 4.07 0.48 -17.55
CA LEU A 42 4.74 1.35 -16.58
C LEU A 42 5.37 0.55 -15.44
N MET A 43 4.67 -0.48 -14.94
CA MET A 43 5.10 -1.25 -13.76
C MET A 43 6.03 -2.41 -14.10
N GLY A 44 6.13 -2.79 -15.35
CA GLY A 44 7.00 -3.87 -15.83
C GLY A 44 6.33 -5.26 -15.83
N PRO A 45 7.06 -6.28 -16.33
CA PRO A 45 6.49 -7.58 -16.67
C PRO A 45 5.92 -8.36 -15.47
N ASN A 46 6.48 -8.16 -14.28
CA ASN A 46 6.03 -8.86 -13.08
C ASN A 46 4.66 -8.39 -12.59
N TYR A 47 4.20 -7.21 -13.04
CA TYR A 47 2.95 -6.65 -12.56
C TYR A 47 1.72 -7.41 -13.05
N GLN A 48 1.75 -7.92 -14.28
CA GLN A 48 0.69 -8.78 -14.80
C GLN A 48 0.57 -10.08 -13.98
N ALA A 49 1.69 -10.71 -13.66
CA ALA A 49 1.70 -11.90 -12.82
C ALA A 49 1.19 -11.61 -11.39
N ALA A 50 1.53 -10.44 -10.83
CA ALA A 50 1.00 -10.01 -9.55
C ALA A 50 -0.53 -9.81 -9.61
N TRP A 51 -1.04 -9.25 -10.72
CA TRP A 51 -2.47 -9.06 -10.94
C TRP A 51 -3.25 -10.37 -10.98
N GLU A 52 -2.77 -11.35 -11.73
CA GLU A 52 -3.39 -12.68 -11.85
C GLU A 52 -3.41 -13.46 -10.53
N ARG A 53 -2.31 -13.39 -9.77
CA ARG A 53 -2.16 -14.09 -8.48
C ARG A 53 -2.90 -13.43 -7.32
N SER A 54 -3.33 -12.18 -7.49
CA SER A 54 -3.99 -11.41 -6.44
C SER A 54 -5.51 -11.52 -6.52
N GLY A 55 -6.19 -10.46 -6.16
CA GLY A 55 -7.64 -10.41 -6.03
C GLY A 55 -8.14 -10.92 -4.67
N PRO A 56 -9.38 -10.57 -4.31
CA PRO A 56 -9.88 -10.88 -2.97
C PRO A 56 -9.92 -12.38 -2.65
N VAL A 57 -10.24 -13.21 -3.65
CA VAL A 57 -10.32 -14.67 -3.47
C VAL A 57 -8.92 -15.27 -3.31
N ASN A 58 -8.00 -14.99 -4.23
CA ASN A 58 -6.66 -15.59 -4.19
C ASN A 58 -5.85 -15.07 -3.00
N PHE A 59 -5.88 -13.77 -2.75
CA PHE A 59 -5.23 -13.19 -1.58
C PHE A 59 -5.92 -13.65 -0.28
N GLY A 60 -7.24 -13.84 -0.30
CA GLY A 60 -7.98 -14.45 0.80
C GLY A 60 -7.49 -15.86 1.14
N LYS A 61 -7.22 -16.71 0.15
CA LYS A 61 -6.61 -18.04 0.38
C LYS A 61 -5.27 -17.94 1.10
N VAL A 62 -4.42 -16.97 0.71
CA VAL A 62 -3.14 -16.72 1.39
C VAL A 62 -3.36 -16.33 2.84
N LEU A 63 -4.31 -15.43 3.11
CA LEU A 63 -4.64 -14.99 4.47
C LEU A 63 -5.26 -16.13 5.32
N ALA A 64 -6.08 -16.99 4.72
CA ALA A 64 -6.62 -18.16 5.39
C ALA A 64 -5.51 -19.10 5.86
N ASN A 65 -4.49 -19.35 5.03
CA ASN A 65 -3.32 -20.15 5.40
C ASN A 65 -2.50 -19.52 6.54
N MET A 66 -2.62 -18.22 6.75
CA MET A 66 -2.01 -17.50 7.88
C MET A 66 -2.91 -17.45 9.13
N GLY A 67 -4.07 -18.11 9.10
CA GLY A 67 -5.03 -18.14 10.20
C GLY A 67 -5.77 -16.80 10.40
N VAL A 68 -5.92 -16.00 9.36
CA VAL A 68 -6.67 -14.74 9.42
C VAL A 68 -8.17 -15.05 9.33
N PRO A 69 -8.99 -14.59 10.27
CA PRO A 69 -10.45 -14.78 10.21
C PRO A 69 -11.04 -13.94 9.07
N MET A 70 -12.15 -14.44 8.48
CA MET A 70 -12.84 -13.78 7.35
C MET A 70 -11.87 -13.36 6.23
N PRO A 71 -11.10 -14.30 5.65
CA PRO A 71 -9.90 -13.99 4.87
C PRO A 71 -10.18 -13.16 3.61
N GLU A 72 -11.30 -13.37 2.92
CA GLU A 72 -11.64 -12.55 1.75
C GLU A 72 -11.99 -11.10 2.14
N MET A 73 -12.68 -10.91 3.26
CA MET A 73 -12.98 -9.58 3.77
C MET A 73 -11.70 -8.88 4.21
N ALA A 74 -10.80 -9.59 4.89
CA ALA A 74 -9.48 -9.07 5.26
C ALA A 74 -8.64 -8.73 4.02
N ALA A 75 -8.72 -9.53 2.94
CA ALA A 75 -8.07 -9.24 1.68
C ALA A 75 -8.58 -7.93 1.04
N ARG A 76 -9.92 -7.73 1.02
CA ARG A 76 -10.53 -6.48 0.54
C ARG A 76 -10.13 -5.29 1.42
N ALA A 77 -10.17 -5.44 2.74
CA ALA A 77 -9.78 -4.40 3.68
C ALA A 77 -8.32 -3.98 3.49
N SER A 78 -7.41 -4.96 3.33
CA SER A 78 -6.01 -4.67 3.03
C SER A 78 -5.82 -3.95 1.68
N GLY A 79 -6.52 -4.40 0.63
CA GLY A 79 -6.48 -3.75 -0.68
C GLY A 79 -7.00 -2.31 -0.61
N LEU A 80 -8.10 -2.06 0.10
CA LEU A 80 -8.66 -0.72 0.32
C LEU A 80 -7.72 0.17 1.15
N ALA A 81 -7.10 -0.38 2.19
CA ALA A 81 -6.14 0.34 3.01
C ALA A 81 -4.90 0.80 2.20
N GLU A 82 -4.40 -0.06 1.31
CA GLU A 82 -3.27 0.28 0.44
C GLU A 82 -3.69 1.25 -0.67
N LEU A 83 -4.75 0.95 -1.40
CA LEU A 83 -5.19 1.81 -2.50
C LEU A 83 -5.69 3.16 -1.98
N GLY A 84 -6.61 3.16 -1.04
CA GLY A 84 -7.19 4.38 -0.47
C GLY A 84 -6.17 5.20 0.32
N GLY A 85 -5.38 4.53 1.18
CA GLY A 85 -4.28 5.16 1.90
C GLY A 85 -3.24 5.74 0.94
N GLY A 86 -2.83 4.98 -0.08
CA GLY A 86 -1.88 5.42 -1.09
C GLY A 86 -2.37 6.64 -1.88
N LEU A 87 -3.61 6.63 -2.38
CA LEU A 87 -4.21 7.76 -3.10
C LEU A 87 -4.38 8.98 -2.19
N GLY A 88 -4.81 8.79 -0.94
CA GLY A 88 -4.90 9.85 0.05
C GLY A 88 -3.56 10.52 0.32
N LEU A 89 -2.50 9.73 0.47
CA LEU A 89 -1.13 10.24 0.63
C LEU A 89 -0.66 10.99 -0.63
N ILE A 90 -0.87 10.45 -1.84
CA ILE A 90 -0.49 11.12 -3.10
C ILE A 90 -1.14 12.50 -3.17
N ALA A 91 -2.45 12.57 -3.00
CA ALA A 91 -3.20 13.82 -3.04
C ALA A 91 -2.90 14.75 -1.85
N GLY A 92 -2.45 14.18 -0.73
CA GLY A 92 -2.39 14.88 0.55
C GLY A 92 -3.79 15.24 1.03
N ALA A 93 -4.71 14.30 0.91
CA ALA A 93 -6.11 14.44 1.31
C ALA A 93 -6.41 13.49 2.48
N GLY A 94 -6.86 14.03 3.60
CA GLY A 94 -7.07 13.28 4.82
C GLY A 94 -5.77 12.59 5.29
N THR A 95 -4.64 13.23 5.12
CA THR A 95 -3.30 12.64 5.30
C THR A 95 -3.12 11.94 6.65
N PRO A 96 -3.57 12.47 7.80
CA PRO A 96 -3.46 11.76 9.07
C PRO A 96 -4.16 10.40 9.06
N VAL A 97 -5.37 10.34 8.54
CA VAL A 97 -6.17 9.11 8.46
C VAL A 97 -5.57 8.14 7.44
N ALA A 98 -5.27 8.63 6.22
CA ALA A 98 -4.66 7.83 5.16
C ALA A 98 -3.34 7.21 5.61
N GLY A 99 -2.50 7.98 6.28
CA GLY A 99 -1.23 7.53 6.81
C GLY A 99 -1.37 6.51 7.93
N LEU A 100 -2.28 6.72 8.88
CA LEU A 100 -2.53 5.74 9.95
C LEU A 100 -3.08 4.41 9.42
N VAL A 101 -4.02 4.47 8.47
CA VAL A 101 -4.59 3.27 7.84
C VAL A 101 -3.51 2.49 7.09
N ALA A 102 -2.69 3.18 6.29
CA ALA A 102 -1.58 2.56 5.57
C ALA A 102 -0.53 1.97 6.52
N ALA A 103 -0.12 2.72 7.55
CA ALA A 103 0.85 2.25 8.55
C ALA A 103 0.33 1.01 9.32
N GLY A 104 -0.93 1.03 9.73
CA GLY A 104 -1.56 -0.12 10.38
C GLY A 104 -1.60 -1.36 9.50
N ASN A 105 -1.96 -1.21 8.21
CA ASN A 105 -1.92 -2.31 7.25
C ASN A 105 -0.50 -2.86 7.06
N MET A 106 0.51 -2.00 6.98
CA MET A 106 1.91 -2.41 6.89
C MET A 106 2.38 -3.13 8.17
N ALA A 107 1.97 -2.70 9.35
CA ALA A 107 2.26 -3.38 10.60
C ALA A 107 1.68 -4.82 10.62
N VAL A 108 0.45 -4.99 10.12
CA VAL A 108 -0.16 -6.31 9.94
C VAL A 108 0.63 -7.14 8.92
N ALA A 109 1.04 -6.56 7.79
CA ALA A 109 1.86 -7.24 6.79
C ALA A 109 3.21 -7.71 7.38
N VAL A 110 3.92 -6.84 8.11
CA VAL A 110 5.14 -7.20 8.85
C VAL A 110 4.86 -8.41 9.75
N ARG A 111 3.85 -8.33 10.61
CA ARG A 111 3.61 -9.33 11.66
C ARG A 111 3.09 -10.66 11.13
N ARG A 112 2.22 -10.65 10.12
CA ARG A 112 1.53 -11.85 9.63
C ARG A 112 2.19 -12.48 8.41
N ALA A 113 2.65 -11.67 7.46
CA ALA A 113 3.16 -12.17 6.19
C ALA A 113 4.69 -12.33 6.17
N HIS A 114 5.41 -11.39 6.79
CA HIS A 114 6.86 -11.27 6.58
C HIS A 114 7.72 -11.62 7.80
N TRP A 115 7.15 -11.63 9.02
CA TRP A 115 7.93 -11.79 10.26
C TRP A 115 8.82 -13.04 10.27
N ARG A 116 8.28 -14.18 9.80
CA ARG A 116 9.00 -15.46 9.80
C ARG A 116 10.15 -15.54 8.80
N GLN A 117 10.19 -14.63 7.84
CA GLN A 117 11.22 -14.58 6.80
C GLN A 117 12.41 -13.71 7.21
N GLY A 118 12.33 -13.08 8.38
CA GLY A 118 13.38 -12.22 8.90
C GLY A 118 13.33 -10.80 8.34
N PHE A 119 14.32 -10.01 8.73
CA PHE A 119 14.37 -8.59 8.35
C PHE A 119 14.71 -8.42 6.87
N TYR A 120 15.76 -9.08 6.40
CA TYR A 120 16.42 -8.83 5.12
C TYR A 120 16.10 -9.89 4.07
N GLY A 121 16.04 -9.46 2.82
CA GLY A 121 16.01 -10.33 1.64
C GLY A 121 14.64 -10.56 1.05
N GLN A 122 14.55 -11.55 0.15
CA GLN A 122 13.31 -11.82 -0.57
C GLN A 122 12.19 -12.26 0.39
N GLY A 123 11.15 -11.45 0.49
CA GLY A 123 10.03 -11.67 1.41
C GLY A 123 10.26 -11.16 2.83
N GLY A 124 11.42 -10.56 3.13
CA GLY A 124 11.72 -9.94 4.41
C GLY A 124 10.80 -8.75 4.73
N TYR A 125 10.77 -8.37 6.01
CA TYR A 125 9.86 -7.30 6.45
C TYR A 125 10.45 -5.88 6.35
N GLU A 126 11.69 -5.71 5.86
CA GLU A 126 12.33 -4.39 5.70
C GLU A 126 11.50 -3.43 4.85
N PHE A 127 10.93 -3.92 3.75
CA PHE A 127 10.17 -3.09 2.83
C PHE A 127 8.80 -2.64 3.40
N PRO A 128 7.92 -3.53 3.90
CA PRO A 128 6.68 -3.08 4.53
C PRO A 128 6.93 -2.27 5.82
N LEU A 129 8.02 -2.51 6.55
CA LEU A 129 8.40 -1.69 7.69
C LEU A 129 8.74 -0.27 7.27
N LEU A 130 9.54 -0.08 6.22
CA LEU A 130 9.90 1.24 5.69
C LEU A 130 8.65 2.00 5.19
N LEU A 131 7.76 1.32 4.45
CA LEU A 131 6.51 1.94 4.00
C LEU A 131 5.60 2.33 5.16
N GLY A 132 5.49 1.48 6.17
CA GLY A 132 4.72 1.77 7.37
C GLY A 132 5.28 2.97 8.14
N ALA A 133 6.61 3.03 8.30
CA ALA A 133 7.27 4.16 8.95
C ALA A 133 7.08 5.47 8.16
N ALA A 134 7.18 5.44 6.83
CA ALA A 134 6.94 6.59 5.97
C ALA A 134 5.47 7.08 6.07
N ALA A 135 4.51 6.17 6.03
CA ALA A 135 3.09 6.48 6.19
C ALA A 135 2.79 7.08 7.57
N LEU A 136 3.37 6.51 8.64
CA LEU A 136 3.24 7.02 10.00
C LEU A 136 3.87 8.43 10.14
N ALA A 137 5.05 8.62 9.57
CA ALA A 137 5.69 9.94 9.57
C ALA A 137 4.78 11.00 8.91
N LEU A 138 4.18 10.68 7.76
CA LEU A 138 3.22 11.56 7.08
C LEU A 138 1.95 11.80 7.91
N ALA A 139 1.45 10.78 8.60
CA ALA A 139 0.30 10.93 9.49
C ALA A 139 0.56 11.92 10.65
N LEU A 140 1.78 11.89 11.20
CA LEU A 140 2.17 12.70 12.35
C LEU A 140 2.61 14.13 11.96
N THR A 141 3.27 14.28 10.81
CA THR A 141 3.81 15.58 10.36
C THR A 141 2.84 16.36 9.48
N GLY A 142 1.83 15.67 8.93
CA GLY A 142 0.92 16.22 7.94
C GLY A 142 1.49 16.25 6.52
N PRO A 143 0.70 16.69 5.54
CA PRO A 143 1.01 16.57 4.11
C PRO A 143 1.94 17.65 3.55
N GLY A 144 2.26 18.69 4.31
CA GLY A 144 2.96 19.86 3.78
C GLY A 144 2.06 20.80 2.97
N ARG A 145 2.66 21.86 2.44
CA ARG A 145 1.91 22.95 1.76
C ARG A 145 1.36 22.56 0.39
N LEU A 146 1.96 21.57 -0.28
CA LEU A 146 1.56 21.09 -1.60
C LEU A 146 0.56 19.92 -1.48
N SER A 147 -0.62 20.17 -0.93
CA SER A 147 -1.60 19.12 -0.58
C SER A 147 -3.03 19.64 -0.67
N VAL A 148 -3.99 18.73 -0.85
CA VAL A 148 -5.41 19.04 -0.80
C VAL A 148 -5.83 19.52 0.59
N ASP A 149 -5.34 18.88 1.66
CA ASP A 149 -5.65 19.27 3.06
C ASP A 149 -5.34 20.73 3.39
N ARG A 150 -4.52 21.37 2.56
CA ARG A 150 -4.20 22.79 2.74
C ARG A 150 -5.31 23.72 2.28
N TRP A 151 -6.17 23.25 1.38
CA TRP A 151 -7.19 24.06 0.72
C TRP A 151 -8.60 23.81 1.26
N VAL A 152 -8.71 22.84 2.15
CA VAL A 152 -9.94 22.47 2.89
C VAL A 152 -9.81 22.85 4.36
#